data_cb7f08ca249c3abf48ee6a4397267ac1
#
_entry.id   cb7f08ca249c3abf48ee6a4397267ac1
#
_cell.length_a   1.000
_cell.length_b   1.000
_cell.length_c   1.000
_cell.angle_alpha   90.00
_cell.angle_beta   90.00
_cell.angle_gamma   90.00
#
_symmetry.space_group_name_H-M   'P 1'
#
loop_
_entity.id
_entity.type
_entity.pdbx_description
1 polymer ?
#
loop_
_entity_poly.entity_id
_entity_poly.type
_entity_poly.pdbx_seq_one_letter_code
_entity_poly.pdbx_strand_id
1 'polypeptide(L)'
;MAKVSAKYEAMYIIDKDLGEEGIAAVVERFKNLIEANGTIDEHEEWGVRKLAYLINDKPEGYYVLVKFTSAPSFPAELDRIFRITDGVMRSLITVID
;
A
#
# COMPACT_ATOMS: atom_id res chain seq x y z
N MET A 1 6.35 -25.34 14.90
CA MET A 1 6.63 -24.03 15.48
C MET A 1 5.87 -22.95 14.73
N ALA A 2 5.27 -22.02 15.44
CA ALA A 2 4.54 -20.94 14.80
C ALA A 2 5.50 -19.98 14.08
N LYS A 3 5.11 -19.51 12.93
CA LYS A 3 5.86 -18.46 12.22
C LYS A 3 5.78 -17.15 12.99
N VAL A 4 6.93 -16.53 13.24
CA VAL A 4 6.96 -15.22 13.89
C VAL A 4 6.92 -14.09 12.86
N SER A 5 7.16 -14.40 11.58
CA SER A 5 7.05 -13.44 10.50
C SER A 5 6.68 -14.16 9.20
N ALA A 6 6.14 -13.39 8.27
CA ALA A 6 5.77 -13.90 6.96
C ALA A 6 5.98 -12.80 5.93
N LYS A 7 6.01 -13.19 4.66
CA LYS A 7 6.18 -12.24 3.56
C LYS A 7 4.85 -11.90 2.94
N TYR A 8 4.64 -10.63 2.70
CA TYR A 8 3.40 -10.10 2.14
C TYR A 8 3.67 -9.15 1.00
N GLU A 9 2.66 -8.98 0.18
CA GLU A 9 2.68 -8.01 -0.90
C GLU A 9 1.47 -7.10 -0.73
N ALA A 10 1.70 -5.81 -0.68
CA ALA A 10 0.65 -4.82 -0.62
C ALA A 10 0.67 -3.98 -1.88
N MET A 11 -0.47 -3.89 -2.55
CA MET A 11 -0.65 -3.00 -3.67
C MET A 11 -1.72 -1.99 -3.28
N TYR A 12 -1.45 -0.71 -3.46
CA TYR A 12 -2.45 0.30 -3.18
C TYR A 12 -2.45 1.37 -4.26
N ILE A 13 -3.60 2.00 -4.41
CA ILE A 13 -3.84 3.00 -5.43
C ILE A 13 -4.13 4.31 -4.74
N ILE A 14 -3.37 5.35 -5.10
CA ILE A 14 -3.50 6.68 -4.52
C ILE A 14 -4.21 7.57 -5.52
N ASP A 15 -5.06 8.47 -5.03
CA ASP A 15 -5.73 9.46 -5.84
C ASP A 15 -4.69 10.42 -6.45
N LYS A 16 -4.56 10.40 -7.78
CA LYS A 16 -3.59 11.23 -8.46
C LYS A 16 -3.85 12.73 -8.30
N ASP A 17 -5.07 13.10 -7.97
CA ASP A 17 -5.44 14.50 -7.79
C ASP A 17 -4.84 15.13 -6.53
N LEU A 18 -4.22 14.32 -5.67
CA LEU A 18 -3.45 14.84 -4.55
C LEU A 18 -2.22 15.61 -5.00
N GLY A 19 -1.78 15.41 -6.26
CA GLY A 19 -0.56 16.01 -6.78
C GLY A 19 0.69 15.29 -6.30
N GLU A 20 1.84 15.66 -6.84
CA GLU A 20 3.11 15.00 -6.50
C GLU A 20 3.41 15.02 -5.01
N GLU A 21 3.22 16.16 -4.36
CA GLU A 21 3.51 16.29 -2.93
C GLU A 21 2.57 15.44 -2.08
N GLY A 22 1.28 15.42 -2.41
CA GLY A 22 0.31 14.62 -1.70
C GLY A 22 0.55 13.12 -1.86
N ILE A 23 0.88 12.70 -3.08
CA ILE A 23 1.21 11.30 -3.37
C ILE A 23 2.47 10.90 -2.60
N ALA A 24 3.51 11.73 -2.65
CA ALA A 24 4.76 11.45 -1.95
C ALA A 24 4.54 11.35 -0.44
N ALA A 25 3.68 12.18 0.12
CA ALA A 25 3.37 12.14 1.55
C ALA A 25 2.69 10.82 1.95
N VAL A 26 1.76 10.34 1.12
CA VAL A 26 1.08 9.07 1.38
C VAL A 26 2.06 7.91 1.27
N VAL A 27 2.89 7.89 0.23
CA VAL A 27 3.90 6.83 0.04
C VAL A 27 4.86 6.79 1.23
N GLU A 28 5.35 7.96 1.64
CA GLU A 28 6.29 8.05 2.75
C GLU A 28 5.66 7.58 4.06
N ARG A 29 4.41 7.95 4.30
CA ARG A 29 3.68 7.52 5.49
C ARG A 29 3.59 6.00 5.59
N PHE A 30 3.22 5.32 4.51
CA PHE A 30 3.09 3.88 4.53
C PHE A 30 4.44 3.18 4.54
N LYS A 31 5.42 3.75 3.86
CA LYS A 31 6.78 3.22 3.91
C LYS A 31 7.31 3.23 5.35
N ASN A 32 7.16 4.35 6.04
CA ASN A 32 7.59 4.47 7.44
C ASN A 32 6.82 3.54 8.36
N LEU A 33 5.51 3.40 8.14
CA LEU A 33 4.69 2.51 8.94
C LEU A 33 5.12 1.06 8.79
N ILE A 34 5.38 0.63 7.57
CA ILE A 34 5.82 -0.74 7.31
C ILE A 34 7.20 -0.98 7.90
N GLU A 35 8.13 -0.04 7.75
CA GLU A 35 9.48 -0.16 8.32
C GLU A 35 9.46 -0.19 9.85
N ALA A 36 8.50 0.48 10.47
CA ALA A 36 8.35 0.46 11.92
C ALA A 36 7.85 -0.89 12.45
N ASN A 37 7.22 -1.70 11.60
CA ASN A 37 6.61 -2.97 11.98
C ASN A 37 7.21 -4.19 11.30
N GLY A 38 8.18 -3.98 10.44
CA GLY A 38 8.81 -5.08 9.70
C GLY A 38 9.93 -4.57 8.81
N THR A 39 10.18 -5.30 7.73
CA THR A 39 11.24 -4.97 6.78
C THR A 39 10.64 -4.85 5.39
N ILE A 40 10.97 -3.79 4.68
CA ILE A 40 10.58 -3.65 3.28
C ILE A 40 11.61 -4.42 2.44
N ASP A 41 11.13 -5.43 1.71
CA ASP A 41 11.97 -6.24 0.85
C ASP A 41 12.06 -5.65 -0.55
N GLU A 42 10.96 -5.04 -1.02
CA GLU A 42 10.90 -4.46 -2.35
C GLU A 42 9.83 -3.36 -2.36
N HIS A 43 10.12 -2.26 -3.03
CA HIS A 43 9.19 -1.13 -3.14
C HIS A 43 9.23 -0.61 -4.56
N GLU A 44 8.07 -0.62 -5.23
CA GLU A 44 7.95 -0.14 -6.60
C GLU A 44 6.83 0.88 -6.70
N GLU A 45 7.08 1.97 -7.38
CA GLU A 45 6.06 2.96 -7.71
C GLU A 45 5.82 2.86 -9.21
N TRP A 46 4.65 2.36 -9.57
CA TRP A 46 4.31 2.16 -10.98
C TRP A 46 3.84 3.42 -11.67
N GLY A 47 3.50 4.46 -10.90
CA GLY A 47 3.01 5.70 -11.45
C GLY A 47 1.53 5.65 -11.77
N VAL A 48 1.08 6.64 -12.52
CA VAL A 48 -0.33 6.75 -12.90
C VAL A 48 -0.70 5.70 -13.92
N ARG A 49 -1.74 4.94 -13.64
CA ARG A 49 -2.25 3.88 -14.51
C ARG A 49 -3.75 4.00 -14.66
N LYS A 50 -4.24 3.58 -15.82
CA LYS A 50 -5.66 3.53 -16.08
C LYS A 50 -6.29 2.42 -15.28
N LEU A 51 -7.42 2.71 -14.63
CA LEU A 51 -8.17 1.71 -13.89
C LEU A 51 -9.05 0.90 -14.84
N ALA A 52 -9.30 -0.37 -14.49
CA ALA A 52 -10.17 -1.23 -15.28
C ALA A 52 -11.62 -0.73 -15.25
N TYR A 53 -11.98 -0.03 -14.17
CA TYR A 53 -13.29 0.59 -13.99
C TYR A 53 -13.11 1.81 -13.10
N LEU A 54 -14.10 2.69 -13.08
CA LEU A 54 -14.02 3.91 -12.26
C LEU A 54 -14.02 3.56 -10.77
N ILE A 55 -13.15 4.22 -10.01
CA ILE A 55 -13.16 4.15 -8.56
C ILE A 55 -13.38 5.60 -8.09
N ASN A 56 -14.45 5.82 -7.32
CA ASN A 56 -14.85 7.16 -6.89
C ASN A 56 -14.98 8.11 -8.09
N ASP A 57 -15.52 7.59 -9.22
CA ASP A 57 -15.68 8.32 -10.48
C ASP A 57 -14.39 8.74 -11.15
N LYS A 58 -13.26 8.14 -10.76
CA LYS A 58 -11.95 8.46 -11.31
C LYS A 58 -11.46 7.32 -12.20
N PRO A 59 -10.96 7.63 -13.41
CA PRO A 59 -10.51 6.61 -14.36
C PRO A 59 -9.06 6.18 -14.16
N GLU A 60 -8.30 6.92 -13.35
CA GLU A 60 -6.87 6.67 -13.15
C GLU A 60 -6.48 6.78 -11.69
N GLY A 61 -5.37 6.13 -11.34
CA GLY A 61 -4.80 6.22 -10.01
C GLY A 61 -3.30 5.99 -10.04
N TYR A 62 -2.63 6.34 -8.96
CA TYR A 62 -1.19 6.15 -8.81
C TYR A 62 -0.95 4.84 -8.08
N TYR A 63 -0.31 3.90 -8.75
CA TYR A 63 -0.10 2.54 -8.24
C TYR A 63 1.23 2.41 -7.50
N VAL A 64 1.18 1.81 -6.32
CA VAL A 64 2.37 1.49 -5.53
C VAL A 64 2.31 0.02 -5.12
N LEU A 65 3.43 -0.67 -5.30
CA LEU A 65 3.59 -2.06 -4.89
C LEU A 65 4.71 -2.13 -3.85
N VAL A 66 4.45 -2.79 -2.73
CA VAL A 66 5.48 -2.99 -1.71
C VAL A 66 5.44 -4.44 -1.23
N LYS A 67 6.61 -5.07 -1.18
CA LYS A 67 6.78 -6.40 -0.60
C LYS A 67 7.50 -6.23 0.71
N PHE A 68 6.98 -6.86 1.74
CA PHE A 68 7.53 -6.68 3.08
C PHE A 68 7.43 -7.96 3.91
N THR A 69 8.22 -8.01 4.96
CA THR A 69 8.22 -9.10 5.93
C THR A 69 7.81 -8.52 7.28
N SER A 70 6.81 -9.09 7.92
CA SER A 70 6.34 -8.62 9.21
C SER A 70 5.71 -9.74 10.02
N ALA A 71 5.35 -9.43 11.28
CA ALA A 71 4.54 -10.35 12.08
C ALA A 71 3.18 -10.54 11.40
N PRO A 72 2.59 -11.74 11.53
CA PRO A 72 1.30 -12.02 10.88
C PRO A 72 0.13 -11.14 11.31
N SER A 73 0.26 -10.44 12.43
CA SER A 73 -0.78 -9.51 12.91
C SER A 73 -0.74 -8.15 12.22
N PHE A 74 0.38 -7.77 11.61
CA PHE A 74 0.53 -6.45 11.03
C PHE A 74 -0.31 -6.21 9.77
N PRO A 75 -0.45 -7.15 8.83
CA PRO A 75 -1.23 -6.89 7.61
C PRO A 75 -2.67 -6.43 7.87
N ALA A 76 -3.32 -6.97 8.90
CA ALA A 76 -4.68 -6.54 9.24
C ALA A 76 -4.70 -5.09 9.70
N GLU A 77 -3.69 -4.67 10.47
CA GLU A 77 -3.56 -3.29 10.91
C GLU A 77 -3.23 -2.36 9.74
N LEU A 78 -2.36 -2.80 8.85
CA LEU A 78 -2.03 -2.03 7.65
C LEU A 78 -3.26 -1.83 6.76
N ASP A 79 -4.05 -2.88 6.57
CA ASP A 79 -5.28 -2.80 5.79
C ASP A 79 -6.26 -1.80 6.40
N ARG A 80 -6.40 -1.83 7.73
CA ARG A 80 -7.26 -0.89 8.44
C ARG A 80 -6.81 0.56 8.20
N ILE A 81 -5.50 0.79 8.27
CA ILE A 81 -4.95 2.14 8.07
C ILE A 81 -5.13 2.60 6.61
N PHE A 82 -4.98 1.70 5.65
CA PHE A 82 -5.27 2.03 4.26
C PHE A 82 -6.71 2.51 4.09
N ARG A 83 -7.65 1.82 4.74
CA ARG A 83 -9.08 2.13 4.60
C ARG A 83 -9.47 3.48 5.19
N ILE A 84 -8.76 3.93 6.21
CA ILE A 84 -9.07 5.20 6.88
C ILE A 84 -8.20 6.35 6.40
N THR A 85 -7.29 6.11 5.46
CA THR A 85 -6.40 7.13 4.94
C THR A 85 -7.01 7.81 3.74
N ASP A 86 -7.23 9.13 3.86
CA ASP A 86 -7.71 9.91 2.72
C ASP A 86 -6.65 9.85 1.61
N GLY A 87 -7.12 9.74 0.39
CA GLY A 87 -6.24 9.66 -0.77
C GLY A 87 -5.92 8.23 -1.21
N VAL A 88 -6.15 7.23 -0.38
CA VAL A 88 -6.01 5.83 -0.80
C VAL A 88 -7.35 5.37 -1.36
N MET A 89 -7.38 5.09 -2.66
CA MET A 89 -8.61 4.71 -3.35
C MET A 89 -8.91 3.22 -3.17
N ARG A 90 -7.87 2.41 -3.14
CA ARG A 90 -8.02 0.96 -3.04
C ARG A 90 -6.73 0.35 -2.54
N SER A 91 -6.83 -0.78 -1.86
CA SER A 91 -5.66 -1.52 -1.39
C SER A 91 -5.94 -3.02 -1.41
N LEU A 92 -4.87 -3.79 -1.58
CA LEU A 92 -4.94 -5.24 -1.56
C LEU A 92 -3.66 -5.76 -0.92
N ILE A 93 -3.80 -6.62 0.08
CA ILE A 93 -2.65 -7.23 0.75
C ILE A 93 -2.79 -8.74 0.61
N THR A 94 -1.73 -9.38 0.11
CA THR A 94 -1.70 -10.83 -0.06
C THR A 94 -0.47 -11.42 0.60
N VAL A 95 -0.58 -12.66 1.05
CA VAL A 95 0.57 -13.39 1.57
C VAL A 95 1.29 -14.05 0.39
N ILE A 96 2.63 -14.00 0.39
CA ILE A 96 3.42 -14.52 -0.72
C ILE A 96 4.40 -15.63 -0.34
N ASP A 97 4.44 -16.03 0.92
CA ASP A 97 5.25 -17.19 1.28
C ASP A 97 4.44 -18.29 1.96
#